data_3b836f53efe5341d5c614d0c1883a143
#
_entry.id   3b836f53efe5341d5c614d0c1883a143
#
_cell.length_a   1.000
_cell.length_b   1.000
_cell.length_c   1.000
_cell.angle_alpha   90.00
_cell.angle_beta   90.00
_cell.angle_gamma   90.00
#
_symmetry.space_group_name_H-M   'P 1'
#
loop_
_entity.id
_entity.type
_entity.pdbx_description
1 polymer ?
#
loop_
_entity_poly.entity_id
_entity_poly.type
_entity_poly.pdbx_seq_one_letter_code
_entity_poly.pdbx_strand_id
1 'polypeptide(L)'
;MFADKEVFKQYKKDKGLERRAFLNEYKISRGCEICGFNKHPQALAFDHLDPSTKHPKYSAKQLTRWGMEMLMEEISKCRILCHNCHAIHTYDNDHHNLHNL
;
A
#
# COMPACT_ATOMS: atom_id res chain seq x y z
N MET A 1 4.14 -15.43 -26.02
CA MET A 1 3.07 -15.56 -25.04
C MET A 1 3.05 -16.97 -24.47
N PHE A 2 2.46 -17.15 -23.31
CA PHE A 2 2.52 -18.42 -22.59
C PHE A 2 1.55 -19.43 -23.16
N ALA A 3 2.06 -20.60 -23.59
CA ALA A 3 1.24 -21.69 -24.08
C ALA A 3 0.79 -22.61 -22.95
N ASP A 4 1.49 -22.56 -21.83
CA ASP A 4 1.28 -23.43 -20.67
C ASP A 4 0.72 -22.61 -19.51
N LYS A 5 -0.39 -23.09 -18.94
CA LYS A 5 -1.04 -22.41 -17.82
C LYS A 5 -0.13 -22.34 -16.59
N GLU A 6 0.66 -23.37 -16.34
CA GLU A 6 1.57 -23.40 -15.20
C GLU A 6 2.67 -22.35 -15.34
N VAL A 7 3.22 -22.18 -16.54
CA VAL A 7 4.22 -21.16 -16.82
C VAL A 7 3.62 -19.78 -16.63
N PHE A 8 2.38 -19.58 -17.08
CA PHE A 8 1.69 -18.29 -16.93
C PHE A 8 1.42 -17.96 -15.46
N LYS A 9 1.00 -18.95 -14.68
CA LYS A 9 0.77 -18.78 -13.24
C LYS A 9 2.07 -18.39 -12.54
N GLN A 10 3.17 -19.04 -12.89
CA GLN A 10 4.47 -18.75 -12.30
C GLN A 10 4.91 -17.32 -12.65
N TYR A 11 4.68 -16.89 -13.88
CA TYR A 11 5.00 -15.53 -14.31
C TYR A 11 4.25 -14.50 -13.48
N LYS A 12 2.94 -14.71 -13.28
CA LYS A 12 2.14 -13.80 -12.46
C LYS A 12 2.62 -13.74 -11.02
N LYS A 13 2.97 -14.89 -10.48
CA LYS A 13 3.47 -14.98 -9.11
C LYS A 13 4.78 -14.23 -8.97
N ASP A 14 5.68 -14.39 -9.92
CA ASP A 14 6.97 -13.72 -9.90
C ASP A 14 6.82 -12.21 -9.98
N LYS A 15 5.92 -11.72 -10.83
CA LYS A 15 5.65 -10.28 -10.93
C LYS A 15 5.06 -9.73 -9.65
N GLY A 16 4.15 -10.48 -9.02
CA GLY A 16 3.59 -10.09 -7.74
C GLY A 16 4.64 -9.99 -6.66
N LEU A 17 5.58 -10.92 -6.62
CA LEU A 17 6.68 -10.90 -5.65
C LEU A 17 7.61 -9.71 -5.91
N GLU A 18 7.89 -9.39 -7.16
CA GLU A 18 8.69 -8.22 -7.52
C GLU A 18 8.04 -6.93 -7.03
N ARG A 19 6.74 -6.79 -7.26
CA ARG A 19 5.99 -5.62 -6.81
C ARG A 19 5.98 -5.50 -5.29
N ARG A 20 5.80 -6.63 -4.62
CA ARG A 20 5.80 -6.65 -3.15
C ARG A 20 7.16 -6.24 -2.61
N ALA A 21 8.24 -6.76 -3.19
CA ALA A 21 9.59 -6.40 -2.78
C ALA A 21 9.83 -4.91 -2.97
N PHE A 22 9.40 -4.35 -4.10
CA PHE A 22 9.52 -2.93 -4.37
C PHE A 22 8.76 -2.10 -3.34
N LEU A 23 7.51 -2.50 -3.06
CA LEU A 23 6.67 -1.76 -2.10
C LEU A 23 7.26 -1.82 -0.70
N ASN A 24 7.78 -2.97 -0.29
CA ASN A 24 8.40 -3.13 1.01
C ASN A 24 9.63 -2.23 1.14
N GLU A 25 10.48 -2.21 0.12
CA GLU A 25 11.66 -1.37 0.11
C GLU A 25 11.27 0.11 0.13
N TYR A 26 10.27 0.49 -0.64
CA TYR A 26 9.76 1.84 -0.66
C TYR A 26 9.30 2.29 0.73
N LYS A 27 8.51 1.44 1.40
CA LYS A 27 8.02 1.74 2.74
C LYS A 27 9.15 1.92 3.75
N ILE A 28 10.12 1.00 3.73
CA ILE A 28 11.25 1.05 4.67
C ILE A 28 12.12 2.28 4.41
N SER A 29 12.36 2.61 3.15
CA SER A 29 13.18 3.76 2.80
C SER A 29 12.59 5.08 3.27
N ARG A 30 11.25 5.16 3.32
CA ARG A 30 10.57 6.39 3.76
C ARG A 30 10.24 6.39 5.24
N GLY A 31 9.85 5.24 5.77
CA GLY A 31 9.41 5.14 7.16
C GLY A 31 8.11 5.86 7.43
N CYS A 32 7.64 5.76 8.66
CA CYS A 32 6.43 6.45 9.10
C CYS A 32 6.69 7.96 9.12
N GLU A 33 5.86 8.71 8.43
CA GLU A 33 6.02 10.16 8.34
C GLU A 33 5.85 10.86 9.69
N ILE A 34 5.09 10.26 10.60
CA ILE A 34 4.81 10.86 11.90
C ILE A 34 5.85 10.47 12.95
N CYS A 35 6.13 9.17 13.12
CA CYS A 35 7.00 8.71 14.20
C CYS A 35 8.36 8.18 13.73
N GLY A 36 8.55 8.03 12.42
CA GLY A 36 9.84 7.58 11.87
C GLY A 36 10.06 6.08 11.89
N PHE A 37 9.10 5.28 12.37
CA PHE A 37 9.27 3.84 12.40
C PHE A 37 9.55 3.30 11.00
N ASN A 38 10.62 2.51 10.87
CA ASN A 38 10.98 1.91 9.57
C ASN A 38 11.62 0.54 9.74
N LYS A 39 11.24 -0.18 10.78
CA LYS A 39 11.89 -1.46 11.12
C LYS A 39 11.29 -2.66 10.40
N HIS A 40 10.04 -2.56 9.96
CA HIS A 40 9.36 -3.69 9.34
C HIS A 40 8.29 -3.20 8.36
N PRO A 41 8.33 -3.66 7.10
CA PRO A 41 7.37 -3.15 6.09
C PRO A 41 5.93 -3.55 6.39
N GLN A 42 5.70 -4.67 7.06
CA GLN A 42 4.34 -5.09 7.39
C GLN A 42 3.67 -4.16 8.39
N ALA A 43 4.45 -3.40 9.13
CA ALA A 43 3.90 -2.43 10.08
C ALA A 43 3.70 -1.05 9.45
N LEU A 44 3.95 -0.92 8.17
CA LEU A 44 3.83 0.34 7.42
C LEU A 44 2.72 0.22 6.39
N ALA A 45 1.97 1.30 6.20
CA ALA A 45 0.84 1.32 5.28
C ALA A 45 0.85 2.59 4.45
N PHE A 46 0.24 2.51 3.27
CA PHE A 46 0.01 3.68 2.42
C PHE A 46 -1.26 4.37 2.89
N ASP A 47 -1.14 5.63 3.24
CA ASP A 47 -2.27 6.45 3.69
C ASP A 47 -2.50 7.55 2.66
N HIS A 48 -3.65 7.53 1.99
CA HIS A 48 -3.98 8.54 0.99
C HIS A 48 -4.15 9.89 1.65
N LEU A 49 -3.43 10.89 1.16
CA LEU A 49 -3.54 12.25 1.69
C LEU A 49 -4.93 12.80 1.50
N ASP A 50 -5.55 12.48 0.36
CA ASP A 50 -6.93 12.83 0.05
C ASP A 50 -7.66 11.55 -0.34
N PRO A 51 -8.54 11.01 0.51
CA PRO A 51 -9.25 9.76 0.21
C PRO A 51 -10.06 9.81 -1.08
N SER A 52 -10.47 10.99 -1.53
CA SER A 52 -11.25 11.11 -2.76
C SER A 52 -10.43 10.81 -4.00
N THR A 53 -9.10 10.85 -3.91
CA THR A 53 -8.20 10.55 -5.03
C THR A 53 -7.87 9.07 -5.14
N LYS A 54 -8.29 8.27 -4.16
CA LYS A 54 -8.03 6.83 -4.16
C LYS A 54 -8.65 6.17 -5.38
N HIS A 55 -7.85 5.34 -6.07
CA HIS A 55 -8.36 4.58 -7.20
C HIS A 55 -9.50 3.68 -6.74
N PRO A 56 -10.61 3.59 -7.53
CA PRO A 56 -11.78 2.79 -7.13
C PRO A 56 -11.48 1.32 -6.82
N LYS A 57 -10.45 0.77 -7.46
CA LYS A 57 -10.07 -0.62 -7.26
C LYS A 57 -8.86 -0.78 -6.32
N TYR A 58 -8.51 0.28 -5.61
CA TYR A 58 -7.34 0.22 -4.74
C TYR A 58 -7.53 -0.77 -3.60
N SER A 59 -6.51 -1.58 -3.38
CA SER A 59 -6.33 -2.37 -2.18
C SER A 59 -4.86 -2.77 -2.11
N ALA A 60 -4.39 -3.14 -0.93
CA ALA A 60 -3.00 -3.58 -0.78
C ALA A 60 -2.69 -4.76 -1.70
N LYS A 61 -3.66 -5.64 -1.89
CA LYS A 61 -3.51 -6.80 -2.76
C LYS A 61 -3.40 -6.38 -4.24
N GLN A 62 -4.21 -5.41 -4.66
CA GLN A 62 -4.21 -4.98 -6.05
C GLN A 62 -2.92 -4.27 -6.44
N LEU A 63 -2.27 -3.59 -5.51
CA LEU A 63 -1.01 -2.92 -5.81
C LEU A 63 0.04 -3.88 -6.37
N THR A 64 0.04 -5.12 -5.91
CA THR A 64 1.00 -6.11 -6.39
C THR A 64 0.68 -6.63 -7.79
N ARG A 65 -0.51 -6.32 -8.30
CA ARG A 65 -0.97 -6.77 -9.62
C ARG A 65 -0.88 -5.69 -10.69
N TRP A 66 -0.72 -4.44 -10.31
CA TRP A 66 -0.68 -3.32 -11.25
C TRP A 66 0.69 -3.20 -11.89
N GLY A 67 0.71 -2.61 -13.11
CA GLY A 67 1.96 -2.23 -13.74
C GLY A 67 2.63 -1.10 -12.95
N MET A 68 3.93 -0.92 -13.16
CA MET A 68 4.71 0.05 -12.38
C MET A 68 4.20 1.47 -12.53
N GLU A 69 3.78 1.86 -13.73
CA GLU A 69 3.30 3.22 -13.96
C GLU A 69 2.08 3.52 -13.11
N MET A 70 1.10 2.62 -13.14
CA MET A 70 -0.13 2.79 -12.38
C MET A 70 0.12 2.71 -10.86
N LEU A 71 1.02 1.82 -10.47
CA LEU A 71 1.41 1.68 -9.07
C LEU A 71 2.08 2.94 -8.56
N MET A 72 3.04 3.48 -9.31
CA MET A 72 3.75 4.70 -8.91
C MET A 72 2.80 5.88 -8.83
N GLU A 73 1.84 5.98 -9.74
CA GLU A 73 0.85 7.03 -9.68
C GLU A 73 0.03 6.94 -8.41
N GLU A 74 -0.40 5.74 -8.05
CA GLU A 74 -1.23 5.58 -6.85
C GLU A 74 -0.45 5.87 -5.57
N ILE A 75 0.77 5.34 -5.43
CA ILE A 75 1.55 5.57 -4.21
C ILE A 75 1.99 7.03 -4.08
N SER A 76 2.05 7.77 -5.19
CA SER A 76 2.38 9.20 -5.11
C SER A 76 1.29 10.02 -4.42
N LYS A 77 0.09 9.48 -4.31
CA LYS A 77 -1.03 10.12 -3.60
C LYS A 77 -1.00 9.85 -2.10
N CYS A 78 -0.04 9.04 -1.65
CA CYS A 78 -0.02 8.53 -0.29
C CYS A 78 1.23 8.97 0.46
N ARG A 79 1.10 8.99 1.77
CA ARG A 79 2.25 9.02 2.68
C ARG A 79 2.36 7.66 3.35
N ILE A 80 3.49 7.40 3.99
CA ILE A 80 3.69 6.15 4.73
C ILE A 80 3.42 6.40 6.20
N LEU A 81 2.59 5.58 6.80
CA LEU A 81 2.32 5.61 8.24
C LEU A 81 2.45 4.21 8.80
N CYS A 82 3.00 4.09 10.00
CA CYS A 82 2.93 2.81 10.69
C CYS A 82 1.48 2.57 11.11
N HIS A 83 1.13 1.31 11.36
CA HIS A 83 -0.26 0.97 11.70
C HIS A 83 -0.75 1.71 12.93
N ASN A 84 0.13 1.96 13.88
CA ASN A 84 -0.22 2.69 15.09
C ASN A 84 -0.61 4.14 14.76
N CYS A 85 0.25 4.85 14.03
CA CYS A 85 -0.03 6.23 13.64
C CYS A 85 -1.20 6.32 12.68
N HIS A 86 -1.35 5.34 11.79
CA HIS A 86 -2.46 5.29 10.86
C HIS A 86 -3.79 5.15 11.60
N ALA A 87 -3.82 4.29 12.61
CA ALA A 87 -5.03 4.10 13.42
C ALA A 87 -5.40 5.36 14.20
N ILE A 88 -4.40 6.03 14.77
CA ILE A 88 -4.64 7.27 15.50
C ILE A 88 -5.17 8.35 14.57
N HIS A 89 -4.54 8.50 13.40
CA HIS A 89 -4.96 9.50 12.42
C HIS A 89 -6.38 9.23 11.93
N THR A 90 -6.70 7.98 11.64
CA THR A 90 -8.04 7.61 11.21
C THR A 90 -9.08 7.91 12.29
N TYR A 91 -8.77 7.58 13.53
CA TYR A 91 -9.67 7.85 14.64
C TYR A 91 -9.90 9.35 14.81
N ASP A 92 -8.83 10.14 14.78
CA ASP A 92 -8.92 11.57 14.98
C ASP A 92 -9.71 12.29 13.88
N ASN A 93 -9.69 11.75 12.67
CA ASN A 93 -10.33 12.38 11.52
C ASN A 93 -11.67 11.77 11.15
N ASP A 94 -12.07 10.69 11.80
CA ASP A 94 -13.32 10.00 11.52
C ASP A 94 -14.29 10.21 12.67
N HIS A 95 -14.73 11.46 12.81
CA HIS A 95 -15.52 11.89 13.95
C HIS A 95 -16.87 11.19 14.08
N HIS A 96 -17.44 10.77 12.95
CA HIS A 96 -18.76 10.12 12.98
C HIS A 96 -18.72 8.78 13.67
N ASN A 97 -17.59 8.14 13.76
CA ASN A 97 -17.47 6.86 14.45
C ASN A 97 -17.40 7.01 15.97
N LEU A 98 -17.09 8.21 16.45
CA LEU A 98 -17.01 8.45 17.88
C LEU A 98 -18.35 8.31 18.55
N HIS A 99 -19.43 8.53 17.82
CA HIS A 99 -20.78 8.43 18.37
C HIS A 99 -21.16 7.01 18.73
N ASN A 100 -20.45 6.05 18.18
CA ASN A 100 -20.78 4.64 18.33
C ASN A 100 -20.06 3.98 19.49
N LEU A 101 -19.28 4.73 20.20
CA LEU A 101 -18.50 4.20 21.31
C LEU A 101 -19.26 4.25 22.63
#